data_8cba6d62a5ef32e00bc1b28c376953b5
#
_entry.id   8cba6d62a5ef32e00bc1b28c376953b5
#
_cell.length_a   1.000
_cell.length_b   1.000
_cell.length_c   1.000
_cell.angle_alpha   90.00
_cell.angle_beta   90.00
_cell.angle_gamma   90.00
#
_symmetry.space_group_name_H-M   'P 1'
#
loop_
_entity.id
_entity.type
_entity.pdbx_description
1 polymer ?
#
loop_
_entity_poly.entity_id
_entity_poly.type
_entity_poly.pdbx_seq_one_letter_code
_entity_poly.pdbx_strand_id
1 'polypeptide(L)'
;YDDIDDFKTSKEYVRDILCTSDPFPWYDSIPEHGHICDTLQENYVESEGADIIRISNSLSEADVLDAYIYNGQWNLLPYYTHSGIRIPKAYLDTPLKPDTIRSGSAWTKFGNFKMRFKKFSEIRRKSGNRLGVDEMCLLKRYAELGRFDRLLDYGITPQDFDVMNHLAVTSKLKQRDVTNIKKALKHVIERR
;
A
#
# COMPACT_ATOMS: atom_id res chain seq x y z
N TYR A 1 -27.94 18.45 -30.40
CA TYR A 1 -28.67 18.29 -29.13
C TYR A 1 -28.50 16.86 -28.68
N ASP A 2 -28.06 16.72 -27.44
CA ASP A 2 -27.92 15.52 -26.63
C ASP A 2 -26.53 14.85 -26.59
N ASP A 3 -25.49 15.65 -26.32
CA ASP A 3 -24.37 15.13 -25.49
C ASP A 3 -24.76 15.41 -24.02
N ILE A 4 -25.59 14.55 -23.47
CA ILE A 4 -25.65 14.35 -22.03
C ILE A 4 -24.30 13.72 -21.72
N ASP A 5 -23.42 14.42 -21.02
CA ASP A 5 -22.20 13.88 -20.46
C ASP A 5 -22.58 12.62 -19.68
N ASP A 6 -22.35 11.45 -20.27
CA ASP A 6 -22.53 10.16 -19.61
C ASP A 6 -21.51 10.10 -18.46
N PHE A 7 -21.96 10.52 -17.29
CA PHE A 7 -21.14 10.57 -16.08
C PHE A 7 -20.83 9.14 -15.64
N LYS A 8 -19.72 8.58 -16.16
CA LYS A 8 -19.25 7.26 -15.78
C LYS A 8 -18.72 7.27 -14.36
N THR A 9 -19.09 6.27 -13.60
CA THR A 9 -18.52 5.99 -12.28
C THR A 9 -17.12 5.39 -12.40
N SER A 10 -16.30 5.49 -11.36
CA SER A 10 -14.97 4.85 -11.32
C SER A 10 -15.01 3.35 -11.62
N LYS A 11 -16.10 2.68 -11.23
CA LYS A 11 -16.30 1.25 -11.53
C LYS A 11 -16.50 0.98 -13.02
N GLU A 12 -17.20 1.86 -13.72
CA GLU A 12 -17.41 1.75 -15.16
C GLU A 12 -16.10 2.00 -15.90
N TYR A 13 -15.32 3.01 -15.51
CA TYR A 13 -13.97 3.22 -16.05
C TYR A 13 -13.06 1.99 -15.85
N VAL A 14 -13.03 1.43 -14.64
CA VAL A 14 -12.24 0.22 -14.35
C VAL A 14 -12.69 -0.95 -15.23
N ARG A 15 -14.00 -1.11 -15.44
CA ARG A 15 -14.55 -2.16 -16.29
C ARG A 15 -14.18 -1.95 -17.75
N ASP A 16 -14.25 -0.74 -18.26
CA ASP A 16 -13.85 -0.41 -19.64
C ASP A 16 -12.35 -0.65 -19.86
N ILE A 17 -11.53 -0.38 -18.85
CA ILE A 17 -10.08 -0.60 -18.94
C ILE A 17 -9.73 -2.08 -18.87
N LEU A 18 -10.24 -2.81 -17.90
CA LEU A 18 -9.79 -4.17 -17.60
C LEU A 18 -10.60 -5.28 -18.27
N CYS A 19 -11.89 -5.04 -18.58
CA CYS A 19 -12.80 -6.10 -19.04
C CYS A 19 -13.19 -6.00 -20.52
N THR A 20 -12.70 -5.02 -21.25
CA THR A 20 -12.98 -4.89 -22.69
C THR A 20 -11.70 -4.96 -23.50
N SER A 21 -11.81 -5.29 -24.80
CA SER A 21 -10.69 -5.19 -25.75
C SER A 21 -10.66 -3.83 -26.47
N ASP A 22 -11.68 -3.00 -26.27
CA ASP A 22 -11.80 -1.74 -26.98
C ASP A 22 -10.72 -0.75 -26.53
N PRO A 23 -10.20 0.09 -27.43
CA PRO A 23 -9.27 1.15 -27.07
C PRO A 23 -9.91 2.11 -26.06
N PHE A 24 -9.16 2.49 -25.05
CA PHE A 24 -9.67 3.45 -24.06
C PHE A 24 -9.79 4.84 -24.70
N PRO A 25 -10.96 5.49 -24.64
CA PRO A 25 -11.17 6.80 -25.25
C PRO A 25 -10.25 7.88 -24.67
N TRP A 26 -10.12 8.99 -25.37
CA TRP A 26 -9.41 10.15 -24.83
C TRP A 26 -10.32 10.89 -23.85
N TYR A 27 -9.80 11.12 -22.65
CA TYR A 27 -10.40 12.00 -21.66
C TYR A 27 -9.33 12.98 -21.17
N ASP A 28 -9.67 14.26 -21.06
CA ASP A 28 -8.78 15.29 -20.50
C ASP A 28 -8.59 15.08 -19.00
N SER A 29 -9.62 14.58 -18.33
CA SER A 29 -9.58 14.19 -16.94
C SER A 29 -10.51 13.02 -16.67
N ILE A 30 -10.16 12.19 -15.71
CA ILE A 30 -10.99 11.08 -15.25
C ILE A 30 -11.24 11.28 -13.75
N PRO A 31 -12.49 11.21 -13.28
CA PRO A 31 -12.77 11.30 -11.86
C PRO A 31 -12.09 10.14 -11.11
N GLU A 32 -11.62 10.42 -9.91
CA GLU A 32 -10.94 9.42 -9.05
C GLU A 32 -9.78 8.69 -9.76
N HIS A 33 -9.03 9.38 -10.60
CA HIS A 33 -7.93 8.84 -11.40
C HIS A 33 -6.95 8.01 -10.58
N GLY A 34 -6.60 8.42 -9.35
CA GLY A 34 -5.73 7.67 -8.45
C GLY A 34 -6.31 6.30 -8.06
N HIS A 35 -7.63 6.23 -7.77
CA HIS A 35 -8.28 4.96 -7.46
C HIS A 35 -8.32 4.01 -8.68
N ILE A 36 -8.56 4.55 -9.87
CA ILE A 36 -8.57 3.77 -11.12
C ILE A 36 -7.18 3.22 -11.39
N CYS A 37 -6.15 4.05 -11.27
CA CYS A 37 -4.76 3.65 -11.47
C CYS A 37 -4.31 2.60 -10.45
N ASP A 38 -4.63 2.77 -9.16
CA ASP A 38 -4.39 1.77 -8.10
C ASP A 38 -5.08 0.43 -8.41
N THR A 39 -6.32 0.47 -8.90
CA THR A 39 -7.05 -0.73 -9.25
C THR A 39 -6.43 -1.43 -10.46
N LEU A 40 -5.98 -0.67 -11.45
CA LEU A 40 -5.27 -1.20 -12.61
C LEU A 40 -3.94 -1.84 -12.17
N GLN A 41 -3.18 -1.19 -11.31
CA GLN A 41 -1.93 -1.71 -10.76
C GLN A 41 -2.09 -3.02 -9.98
N GLU A 42 -3.20 -3.22 -9.27
CA GLU A 42 -3.46 -4.47 -8.53
C GLU A 42 -3.84 -5.64 -9.46
N ASN A 43 -4.31 -5.37 -10.70
CA ASN A 43 -4.96 -6.38 -11.55
C ASN A 43 -4.26 -6.67 -12.88
N TYR A 44 -3.42 -5.77 -13.41
CA TYR A 44 -2.84 -5.95 -14.77
C TYR A 44 -2.02 -7.24 -14.92
N VAL A 45 -1.45 -7.75 -13.84
CA VAL A 45 -0.67 -8.99 -13.82
C VAL A 45 -1.50 -10.26 -14.06
N GLU A 46 -2.81 -10.17 -13.92
CA GLU A 46 -3.75 -11.28 -14.16
C GLU A 46 -4.17 -11.40 -15.63
N SER A 47 -3.83 -10.41 -16.48
CA SER A 47 -4.13 -10.44 -17.91
C SER A 47 -3.10 -11.33 -18.61
N GLU A 48 -3.56 -12.45 -19.18
CA GLU A 48 -2.71 -13.34 -19.96
C GLU A 48 -2.20 -12.63 -21.22
N GLY A 49 -0.90 -12.75 -21.52
CA GLY A 49 -0.27 -12.10 -22.68
C GLY A 49 0.09 -10.63 -22.48
N ALA A 50 -0.27 -10.01 -21.36
CA ALA A 50 0.05 -8.60 -21.10
C ALA A 50 1.57 -8.33 -21.10
N ASP A 51 1.99 -7.21 -21.69
CA ASP A 51 3.37 -6.73 -21.59
C ASP A 51 3.61 -6.08 -20.22
N ILE A 52 3.84 -6.94 -19.23
CA ILE A 52 4.01 -6.54 -17.82
C ILE A 52 5.12 -5.50 -17.66
N ILE A 53 6.21 -5.60 -18.43
CA ILE A 53 7.35 -4.67 -18.31
C ILE A 53 6.93 -3.27 -18.76
N ARG A 54 6.27 -3.15 -19.90
CA ARG A 54 5.80 -1.86 -20.41
C ARG A 54 4.73 -1.25 -19.51
N ILE A 55 3.79 -2.06 -19.04
CA ILE A 55 2.75 -1.61 -18.11
C ILE A 55 3.38 -1.10 -16.81
N SER A 56 4.29 -1.88 -16.20
CA SER A 56 4.96 -1.50 -14.96
C SER A 56 5.76 -0.20 -15.11
N ASN A 57 6.51 -0.03 -16.19
CA ASN A 57 7.27 1.19 -16.46
C ASN A 57 6.33 2.40 -16.61
N SER A 58 5.25 2.26 -17.35
CA SER A 58 4.28 3.33 -17.56
C SER A 58 3.54 3.73 -16.27
N LEU A 59 3.19 2.75 -15.42
CA LEU A 59 2.63 3.03 -14.09
C LEU A 59 3.64 3.74 -13.18
N SER A 60 4.92 3.40 -13.27
CA SER A 60 5.99 4.08 -12.52
C SER A 60 6.16 5.53 -12.96
N GLU A 61 6.04 5.83 -14.26
CA GLU A 61 6.03 7.21 -14.77
C GLU A 61 4.81 7.98 -14.26
N ALA A 62 3.64 7.35 -14.24
CA ALA A 62 2.42 7.95 -13.70
C ALA A 62 2.58 8.30 -12.21
N ASP A 63 3.20 7.44 -11.40
CA ASP A 63 3.45 7.70 -9.98
C ASP A 63 4.32 8.96 -9.76
N VAL A 64 5.31 9.18 -10.62
CA VAL A 64 6.11 10.42 -10.61
C VAL A 64 5.27 11.64 -10.93
N LEU A 65 4.39 11.56 -11.94
CA LEU A 65 3.47 12.65 -12.30
C LEU A 65 2.47 12.94 -11.18
N ASP A 66 1.96 11.91 -10.52
CA ASP A 66 1.04 12.03 -9.38
C ASP A 66 1.63 12.87 -8.26
N ALA A 67 2.90 12.68 -7.93
CA ALA A 67 3.60 13.47 -6.94
C ALA A 67 3.63 14.97 -7.29
N TYR A 68 3.77 15.32 -8.56
CA TYR A 68 3.72 16.71 -9.02
C TYR A 68 2.30 17.27 -9.00
N ILE A 69 1.30 16.48 -9.38
CA ILE A 69 -0.12 16.87 -9.35
C ILE A 69 -0.53 17.20 -7.91
N TYR A 70 -0.16 16.35 -6.92
CA TYR A 70 -0.41 16.63 -5.50
C TYR A 70 0.31 17.88 -4.97
N ASN A 71 1.38 18.31 -5.63
CA ASN A 71 2.05 19.58 -5.34
C ASN A 71 1.44 20.77 -6.12
N GLY A 72 0.28 20.60 -6.75
CA GLY A 72 -0.49 21.67 -7.37
C GLY A 72 -0.31 21.82 -8.88
N GLN A 73 0.44 20.93 -9.56
CA GLN A 73 0.65 20.98 -11.01
C GLN A 73 -0.44 20.20 -11.77
N TRP A 74 -1.69 20.65 -11.65
CA TRP A 74 -2.86 19.99 -12.25
C TRP A 74 -2.85 19.92 -13.77
N ASN A 75 -2.07 20.75 -14.44
CA ASN A 75 -1.82 20.69 -15.89
C ASN A 75 -1.16 19.38 -16.34
N LEU A 76 -0.62 18.59 -15.44
CA LEU A 76 -0.02 17.28 -15.73
C LEU A 76 -1.05 16.14 -15.74
N LEU A 77 -2.30 16.39 -15.35
CA LEU A 77 -3.34 15.37 -15.26
C LEU A 77 -3.58 14.60 -16.60
N PRO A 78 -3.60 15.23 -17.79
CA PRO A 78 -3.71 14.50 -19.06
C PRO A 78 -2.54 13.53 -19.30
N TYR A 79 -1.33 13.91 -18.91
CA TYR A 79 -0.13 13.06 -19.03
C TYR A 79 -0.20 11.89 -18.05
N TYR A 80 -0.66 12.14 -16.82
CA TYR A 80 -0.92 11.09 -15.84
C TYR A 80 -1.94 10.08 -16.36
N THR A 81 -3.07 10.54 -16.90
CA THR A 81 -4.09 9.67 -17.49
C THR A 81 -3.53 8.86 -18.67
N HIS A 82 -2.66 9.45 -19.47
CA HIS A 82 -2.00 8.76 -20.57
C HIS A 82 -1.09 7.64 -20.07
N SER A 83 -0.14 7.96 -19.19
CA SER A 83 0.83 6.99 -18.66
C SER A 83 0.20 5.97 -17.71
N GLY A 84 -0.72 6.39 -16.84
CA GLY A 84 -1.31 5.54 -15.80
C GLY A 84 -2.47 4.67 -16.26
N ILE A 85 -3.12 5.01 -17.39
CA ILE A 85 -4.34 4.32 -17.84
C ILE A 85 -4.26 3.89 -19.29
N ARG A 86 -3.99 4.81 -20.22
CA ARG A 86 -4.06 4.50 -21.66
C ARG A 86 -2.96 3.58 -22.13
N ILE A 87 -1.71 3.84 -21.73
CA ILE A 87 -0.59 2.96 -22.08
C ILE A 87 -0.80 1.57 -21.47
N PRO A 88 -1.05 1.42 -20.16
CA PRO A 88 -1.36 0.10 -19.59
C PRO A 88 -2.49 -0.60 -20.32
N LYS A 89 -3.60 0.08 -20.60
CA LYS A 89 -4.73 -0.49 -21.36
C LYS A 89 -4.30 -1.03 -22.72
N ALA A 90 -3.47 -0.31 -23.46
CA ALA A 90 -3.01 -0.71 -24.79
C ALA A 90 -2.10 -1.96 -24.78
N TYR A 91 -1.52 -2.30 -23.64
CA TYR A 91 -0.65 -3.47 -23.44
C TYR A 91 -1.29 -4.59 -22.63
N LEU A 92 -2.56 -4.46 -22.25
CA LEU A 92 -3.39 -5.58 -21.78
C LEU A 92 -3.81 -6.38 -23.00
N ASP A 93 -3.53 -7.67 -23.03
CA ASP A 93 -3.90 -8.53 -24.14
C ASP A 93 -5.29 -9.16 -23.91
N THR A 94 -5.45 -9.88 -22.82
CA THR A 94 -6.70 -10.58 -22.52
C THR A 94 -7.54 -9.80 -21.48
N PRO A 95 -8.81 -9.46 -21.82
CA PRO A 95 -9.73 -8.84 -20.88
C PRO A 95 -9.97 -9.70 -19.64
N LEU A 96 -10.01 -9.07 -18.46
CA LEU A 96 -10.30 -9.74 -17.21
C LEU A 96 -11.81 -9.95 -17.01
N LYS A 97 -12.16 -10.97 -16.23
CA LYS A 97 -13.54 -11.17 -15.81
C LYS A 97 -13.90 -10.14 -14.70
N PRO A 98 -15.06 -9.48 -14.77
CA PRO A 98 -15.45 -8.48 -13.78
C PRO A 98 -15.38 -8.95 -12.32
N ASP A 99 -15.72 -10.23 -12.08
CA ASP A 99 -15.75 -10.83 -10.73
C ASP A 99 -14.34 -11.10 -10.16
N THR A 100 -13.30 -11.05 -10.98
CA THR A 100 -11.91 -11.29 -10.54
C THR A 100 -11.20 -9.99 -10.17
N ILE A 101 -11.78 -8.82 -10.45
CA ILE A 101 -11.16 -7.53 -10.21
C ILE A 101 -11.05 -7.25 -8.72
N ARG A 102 -9.84 -7.00 -8.27
CA ARG A 102 -9.53 -6.58 -6.90
C ARG A 102 -9.44 -5.05 -6.84
N SER A 103 -10.02 -4.44 -5.82
CA SER A 103 -9.86 -3.00 -5.58
C SER A 103 -8.41 -2.66 -5.28
N GLY A 104 -7.97 -1.49 -5.72
CA GLY A 104 -6.67 -0.94 -5.38
C GLY A 104 -6.49 -0.83 -3.86
N SER A 105 -5.34 -1.25 -3.37
CA SER A 105 -5.03 -1.30 -1.94
C SER A 105 -3.76 -0.53 -1.56
N ALA A 106 -3.05 0.03 -2.55
CA ALA A 106 -1.76 0.71 -2.37
C ALA A 106 -1.87 1.90 -1.41
N TRP A 107 -2.86 2.76 -1.59
CA TRP A 107 -3.11 3.92 -0.73
C TRP A 107 -3.34 3.54 0.74
N THR A 108 -4.20 2.55 0.99
CA THR A 108 -4.49 2.08 2.35
C THR A 108 -3.26 1.42 2.99
N LYS A 109 -2.53 0.61 2.23
CA LYS A 109 -1.29 -0.03 2.68
C LYS A 109 -0.23 1.01 3.04
N PHE A 110 -0.03 2.02 2.18
CA PHE A 110 0.92 3.10 2.40
C PHE A 110 0.55 3.97 3.63
N GLY A 111 -0.71 4.37 3.77
CA GLY A 111 -1.20 5.12 4.93
C GLY A 111 -0.97 4.37 6.24
N ASN A 112 -1.29 3.07 6.26
CA ASN A 112 -1.04 2.20 7.42
C ASN A 112 0.47 2.06 7.72
N PHE A 113 1.30 1.91 6.69
CA PHE A 113 2.75 1.87 6.85
C PHE A 113 3.29 3.18 7.42
N LYS A 114 2.92 4.32 6.84
CA LYS A 114 3.34 5.66 7.29
C LYS A 114 2.98 5.90 8.77
N MET A 115 1.76 5.54 9.16
CA MET A 115 1.31 5.66 10.56
C MET A 115 2.16 4.79 11.50
N ARG A 116 2.45 3.54 11.12
CA ARG A 116 3.27 2.62 11.91
C ARG A 116 4.71 3.08 11.99
N PHE A 117 5.27 3.58 10.87
CA PHE A 117 6.62 4.12 10.84
C PHE A 117 6.77 5.36 11.73
N LYS A 118 5.76 6.24 11.77
CA LYS A 118 5.73 7.36 12.73
C LYS A 118 5.80 6.85 14.17
N LYS A 119 4.99 5.87 14.54
CA LYS A 119 5.04 5.25 15.87
C LYS A 119 6.40 4.61 16.17
N PHE A 120 7.00 3.93 15.19
CA PHE A 120 8.35 3.37 15.34
C PHE A 120 9.38 4.45 15.61
N SER A 121 9.32 5.59 14.91
CA SER A 121 10.21 6.73 15.14
C SER A 121 10.07 7.28 16.57
N GLU A 122 8.87 7.28 17.12
CA GLU A 122 8.63 7.66 18.52
C GLU A 122 9.27 6.66 19.51
N ILE A 123 9.12 5.34 19.26
CA ILE A 123 9.75 4.30 20.06
C ILE A 123 11.29 4.43 19.98
N ARG A 124 11.83 4.61 18.80
CA ARG A 124 13.25 4.83 18.57
C ARG A 124 13.79 6.02 19.37
N ARG A 125 13.07 7.14 19.37
CA ARG A 125 13.43 8.33 20.15
C ARG A 125 13.41 8.05 21.66
N LYS A 126 12.39 7.34 22.16
CA LYS A 126 12.31 6.94 23.59
C LYS A 126 13.47 6.05 24.01
N SER A 127 13.94 5.17 23.14
CA SER A 127 15.10 4.29 23.40
C SER A 127 16.46 4.98 23.24
N GLY A 128 16.50 6.31 23.14
CA GLY A 128 17.74 7.08 22.91
C GLY A 128 18.36 6.83 21.51
N ASN A 129 17.52 6.61 20.50
CA ASN A 129 17.90 6.30 19.11
C ASN A 129 18.71 5.00 18.93
N ARG A 130 18.67 4.11 19.93
CA ARG A 130 19.37 2.81 19.89
C ARG A 130 18.61 1.75 19.11
N LEU A 131 17.32 1.95 18.83
CA LEU A 131 16.47 0.98 18.14
C LEU A 131 16.56 1.19 16.63
N GLY A 132 17.17 0.26 15.91
CA GLY A 132 17.13 0.10 14.46
C GLY A 132 16.18 -1.03 14.04
N VAL A 133 16.17 -1.34 12.74
CA VAL A 133 15.33 -2.41 12.19
C VAL A 133 15.80 -3.78 12.66
N ASP A 134 17.11 -3.97 12.71
CA ASP A 134 17.72 -5.25 13.12
C ASP A 134 17.51 -5.51 14.61
N GLU A 135 17.70 -4.50 15.45
CA GLU A 135 17.42 -4.58 16.88
C GLU A 135 15.93 -4.85 17.14
N MET A 136 15.05 -4.25 16.36
CA MET A 136 13.61 -4.50 16.46
C MET A 136 13.28 -5.98 16.16
N CYS A 137 13.88 -6.57 15.13
CA CYS A 137 13.71 -7.98 14.80
C CYS A 137 14.25 -8.89 15.90
N LEU A 138 15.41 -8.54 16.46
CA LEU A 138 16.02 -9.26 17.57
C LEU A 138 15.16 -9.19 18.86
N LEU A 139 14.68 -8.00 19.21
CA LEU A 139 13.80 -7.80 20.37
C LEU A 139 12.48 -8.56 20.21
N LYS A 140 11.91 -8.58 19.01
CA LYS A 140 10.76 -9.42 18.71
C LYS A 140 11.05 -10.89 18.99
N ARG A 141 12.21 -11.38 18.55
CA ARG A 141 12.62 -12.76 18.80
C ARG A 141 12.83 -13.05 20.29
N TYR A 142 13.38 -12.11 21.05
CA TYR A 142 13.45 -12.25 22.51
C TYR A 142 12.08 -12.33 23.16
N ALA A 143 11.12 -11.52 22.71
CA ALA A 143 9.74 -11.59 23.21
C ALA A 143 9.09 -12.96 22.95
N GLU A 144 9.30 -13.54 21.76
CA GLU A 144 8.82 -14.88 21.41
C GLU A 144 9.40 -15.97 22.34
N LEU A 145 10.64 -15.78 22.80
CA LEU A 145 11.31 -16.67 23.73
C LEU A 145 11.02 -16.37 25.22
N GLY A 146 10.13 -15.41 25.50
CA GLY A 146 9.80 -15.01 26.87
C GLY A 146 10.88 -14.20 27.60
N ARG A 147 11.90 -13.71 26.89
CA ARG A 147 13.01 -12.92 27.45
C ARG A 147 12.67 -11.41 27.40
N PHE A 148 11.85 -10.96 28.33
CA PHE A 148 11.33 -9.59 28.31
C PHE A 148 12.31 -8.53 28.86
N ASP A 149 13.34 -8.93 29.62
CA ASP A 149 14.32 -7.98 30.18
C ASP A 149 14.92 -7.07 29.12
N ARG A 150 15.29 -7.64 27.98
CA ARG A 150 15.86 -6.88 26.86
C ARG A 150 14.89 -5.84 26.27
N LEU A 151 13.59 -6.15 26.23
CA LEU A 151 12.58 -5.22 25.79
C LEU A 151 12.46 -4.03 26.76
N LEU A 152 12.55 -4.32 28.04
CA LEU A 152 12.50 -3.30 29.10
C LEU A 152 13.70 -2.35 29.06
N ASP A 153 14.89 -2.86 28.72
CA ASP A 153 16.11 -2.06 28.55
C ASP A 153 15.98 -1.00 27.44
N TYR A 154 15.12 -1.25 26.45
CA TYR A 154 14.78 -0.31 25.37
C TYR A 154 13.50 0.49 25.66
N GLY A 155 12.87 0.31 26.81
CA GLY A 155 11.63 0.98 27.18
C GLY A 155 10.42 0.56 26.33
N ILE A 156 10.43 -0.66 25.79
CA ILE A 156 9.35 -1.19 24.94
C ILE A 156 8.13 -1.52 25.80
N THR A 157 6.99 -0.94 25.46
CA THR A 157 5.70 -1.22 26.10
C THR A 157 4.91 -2.29 25.37
N PRO A 158 3.87 -2.88 25.98
CA PRO A 158 2.97 -3.80 25.28
C PRO A 158 2.32 -3.22 24.03
N GLN A 159 2.04 -1.91 24.00
CA GLN A 159 1.50 -1.22 22.83
C GLN A 159 2.53 -1.08 21.71
N ASP A 160 3.80 -0.85 22.04
CA ASP A 160 4.88 -0.73 21.08
C ASP A 160 5.14 -2.07 20.36
N PHE A 161 4.85 -3.21 21.02
CA PHE A 161 5.04 -4.53 20.43
C PHE A 161 4.19 -4.79 19.19
N ASP A 162 2.99 -4.23 19.09
CA ASP A 162 2.15 -4.31 17.88
C ASP A 162 2.85 -3.68 16.68
N VAL A 163 3.48 -2.52 16.88
CA VAL A 163 4.24 -1.80 15.84
C VAL A 163 5.43 -2.64 15.40
N MET A 164 6.17 -3.22 16.36
CA MET A 164 7.32 -4.09 16.09
C MET A 164 6.91 -5.31 15.26
N ASN A 165 5.81 -5.98 15.62
CA ASN A 165 5.33 -7.15 14.87
C ASN A 165 4.92 -6.81 13.43
N HIS A 166 4.40 -5.60 13.19
CA HIS A 166 3.98 -5.17 11.86
C HIS A 166 5.12 -4.69 10.96
N LEU A 167 6.14 -4.07 11.53
CA LEU A 167 7.28 -3.52 10.78
C LEU A 167 8.46 -4.48 10.68
N ALA A 168 8.49 -5.53 11.51
CA ALA A 168 9.56 -6.51 11.44
C ALA A 168 9.61 -7.20 10.07
N VAL A 169 10.80 -7.32 9.51
CA VAL A 169 11.05 -8.02 8.24
C VAL A 169 10.78 -9.53 8.36
N THR A 170 10.83 -10.05 9.59
CA THR A 170 10.52 -11.45 9.91
C THR A 170 9.02 -11.75 9.78
N SER A 171 8.67 -13.04 9.71
CA SER A 171 7.28 -13.48 9.66
C SER A 171 6.43 -12.85 10.78
N LYS A 172 5.24 -12.38 10.43
CA LYS A 172 4.31 -11.80 11.40
C LYS A 172 3.74 -12.88 12.31
N LEU A 173 3.69 -12.59 13.60
CA LEU A 173 3.01 -13.44 14.56
C LEU A 173 1.50 -13.38 14.40
N LYS A 174 0.83 -14.49 14.72
CA LYS A 174 -0.64 -14.51 14.81
C LYS A 174 -1.13 -13.61 15.94
N GLN A 175 -2.31 -13.05 15.79
CA GLN A 175 -2.89 -12.12 16.79
C GLN A 175 -2.97 -12.71 18.20
N ARG A 176 -3.23 -14.01 18.33
CA ARG A 176 -3.24 -14.74 19.60
C ARG A 176 -1.88 -14.67 20.32
N ASP A 177 -0.79 -14.90 19.58
CA ASP A 177 0.56 -14.92 20.14
C ASP A 177 0.99 -13.51 20.55
N VAL A 178 0.67 -12.49 19.72
CA VAL A 178 0.88 -11.09 20.07
C VAL A 178 0.16 -10.73 21.37
N THR A 179 -1.09 -11.15 21.52
CA THR A 179 -1.88 -10.89 22.73
C THR A 179 -1.26 -11.55 23.97
N ASN A 180 -0.78 -12.78 23.84
CA ASN A 180 -0.11 -13.50 24.94
C ASN A 180 1.20 -12.81 25.35
N ILE A 181 2.02 -12.42 24.38
CA ILE A 181 3.28 -11.70 24.62
C ILE A 181 3.00 -10.36 25.32
N LYS A 182 2.00 -9.60 24.86
CA LYS A 182 1.61 -8.33 25.49
C LYS A 182 1.18 -8.49 26.94
N LYS A 183 0.40 -9.54 27.25
CA LYS A 183 -0.02 -9.85 28.62
C LYS A 183 1.19 -10.19 29.49
N ALA A 184 2.08 -11.05 29.00
CA ALA A 184 3.28 -11.45 29.74
C ALA A 184 4.21 -10.25 29.97
N LEU A 185 4.45 -9.41 28.95
CA LEU A 185 5.25 -8.19 29.10
C LEU A 185 4.64 -7.22 30.13
N LYS A 186 3.31 -7.04 30.12
CA LYS A 186 2.62 -6.23 31.13
C LYS A 186 2.86 -6.74 32.53
N HIS A 187 2.73 -8.04 32.76
CA HIS A 187 3.02 -8.67 34.07
C HIS A 187 4.46 -8.44 34.55
N VAL A 188 5.43 -8.48 33.63
CA VAL A 188 6.85 -8.26 34.00
C VAL A 188 7.06 -6.79 34.39
N ILE A 189 6.40 -5.85 33.71
CA ILE A 189 6.47 -4.41 34.02
C ILE A 189 5.87 -4.13 35.41
N GLU A 190 4.71 -4.73 35.74
CA GLU A 190 4.02 -4.53 37.01
C GLU A 190 4.76 -5.12 38.23
N ARG A 191 5.72 -6.03 38.01
CA ARG A 191 6.54 -6.67 39.08
C ARG A 191 7.88 -5.96 39.32
N ARG A 192 8.23 -4.98 38.51
CA ARG A 192 9.43 -4.15 38.65
C ARG A 192 9.15 -2.87 39.42
#